data_c21e412ecb3d6d74cbb2ee0bc9f52257
#
_entry.id   c21e412ecb3d6d74cbb2ee0bc9f52257
#
_cell.length_a   1.000
_cell.length_b   1.000
_cell.length_c   1.000
_cell.angle_alpha   90.00
_cell.angle_beta   90.00
_cell.angle_gamma   90.00
#
_symmetry.space_group_name_H-M   'P 1'
#
loop_
_entity.id
_entity.type
_entity.pdbx_description
1 polymer ?
#
loop_
_entity_poly.entity_id
_entity_poly.type
_entity_poly.pdbx_seq_one_letter_code
_entity_poly.pdbx_strand_id
1 'polypeptide(L)'
;MRQSCIGTLAAAFAFSVTVSTFSAAQAPPEPVMPPSLPPSHVVNLMTNEGSAALGAQWKFMDVRIVEVPASANKDRYKTTYQIEPRAMAADFDDSKWTAIEGKDLRDRRGGGHVAFVWYRALLTMPVKIADFDLTKPAQAVLNVLVDDYAEVWVNGQMPRRSGYPSPATIQGLNMPNRVVLGREVKAGDKFQIAIFGINGPISVAPPNSISFRHAMVEFYR
;
A
#
# COMPACT_ATOMS: atom_id res chain seq x y z
N MET A 1 65.72 54.52 -6.29
CA MET A 1 64.26 54.72 -6.49
C MET A 1 63.66 53.52 -7.19
N ARG A 2 62.93 52.66 -6.47
CA ARG A 2 62.15 51.50 -7.03
C ARG A 2 60.71 51.69 -6.57
N GLN A 3 59.82 51.93 -7.49
CA GLN A 3 58.40 51.99 -7.27
C GLN A 3 57.84 50.57 -7.30
N SER A 4 57.15 50.19 -6.23
CA SER A 4 56.42 48.92 -6.13
C SER A 4 54.96 49.17 -6.49
N CYS A 5 54.48 48.54 -7.56
CA CYS A 5 53.06 48.51 -7.88
C CYS A 5 52.38 47.38 -7.14
N ILE A 6 51.44 47.73 -6.28
CA ILE A 6 50.55 46.78 -5.60
C ILE A 6 49.31 46.63 -6.46
N GLY A 7 49.15 45.43 -7.07
CA GLY A 7 47.95 45.08 -7.79
C GLY A 7 46.87 44.50 -6.86
N THR A 8 45.73 45.18 -6.79
CA THR A 8 44.57 44.73 -6.03
C THR A 8 43.76 43.70 -6.85
N LEU A 9 43.73 42.46 -6.37
CA LEU A 9 42.86 41.40 -6.96
C LEU A 9 41.47 41.52 -6.32
N ALA A 10 40.47 41.90 -7.10
CA ALA A 10 39.07 41.83 -6.71
C ALA A 10 38.50 40.47 -7.02
N ALA A 11 38.19 39.70 -5.98
CA ALA A 11 37.49 38.41 -6.12
C ALA A 11 35.97 38.66 -6.17
N ALA A 12 35.37 38.40 -7.29
CA ALA A 12 33.92 38.42 -7.43
C ALA A 12 33.32 37.09 -6.93
N PHE A 13 32.60 37.12 -5.81
CA PHE A 13 31.81 35.97 -5.33
C PHE A 13 30.48 35.98 -6.07
N ALA A 14 30.27 34.97 -6.96
CA ALA A 14 28.97 34.72 -7.53
C ALA A 14 28.11 33.88 -6.54
N PHE A 15 27.08 34.50 -6.00
CA PHE A 15 26.07 33.80 -5.21
C PHE A 15 25.10 33.09 -6.17
N SER A 16 25.19 31.76 -6.25
CA SER A 16 24.18 30.94 -6.91
C SER A 16 22.97 30.74 -5.99
N VAL A 17 21.89 31.43 -6.27
CA VAL A 17 20.60 31.20 -5.58
C VAL A 17 19.95 29.97 -6.21
N THR A 18 20.03 28.82 -5.54
CA THR A 18 19.24 27.64 -5.90
C THR A 18 17.80 27.86 -5.47
N VAL A 19 16.93 28.16 -6.41
CA VAL A 19 15.48 28.18 -6.19
C VAL A 19 15.00 26.75 -6.11
N SER A 20 14.77 26.24 -4.90
CA SER A 20 14.09 24.97 -4.67
C SER A 20 12.63 25.15 -5.05
N THR A 21 12.24 24.60 -6.19
CA THR A 21 10.84 24.49 -6.55
C THR A 21 10.18 23.49 -5.62
N PHE A 22 9.41 23.97 -4.66
CA PHE A 22 8.48 23.13 -3.91
C PHE A 22 7.48 22.59 -4.91
N SER A 23 7.56 21.29 -5.19
CA SER A 23 6.49 20.58 -5.89
C SER A 23 5.24 20.71 -5.01
N ALA A 24 4.23 21.40 -5.50
CA ALA A 24 2.94 21.46 -4.83
C ALA A 24 2.45 20.04 -4.61
N ALA A 25 2.19 19.67 -3.35
CA ALA A 25 1.63 18.37 -3.02
C ALA A 25 0.34 18.21 -3.84
N GLN A 26 0.34 17.22 -4.72
CA GLN A 26 -0.81 16.93 -5.57
C GLN A 26 -1.99 16.61 -4.65
N ALA A 27 -3.12 17.31 -4.83
CA ALA A 27 -4.32 17.06 -4.06
C ALA A 27 -4.64 15.55 -4.11
N PRO A 28 -5.02 14.93 -2.98
CA PRO A 28 -5.34 13.52 -2.98
C PRO A 28 -6.43 13.24 -4.02
N PRO A 29 -6.31 12.15 -4.79
CA PRO A 29 -7.30 11.84 -5.83
C PRO A 29 -8.69 11.72 -5.20
N GLU A 30 -9.70 12.20 -5.91
CA GLU A 30 -11.08 12.07 -5.47
C GLU A 30 -11.44 10.60 -5.22
N PRO A 31 -12.27 10.34 -4.21
CA PRO A 31 -12.69 8.98 -3.87
C PRO A 31 -13.44 8.37 -5.06
N VAL A 32 -12.93 7.24 -5.54
CA VAL A 32 -13.55 6.50 -6.65
C VAL A 32 -14.34 5.34 -6.07
N MET A 33 -15.64 5.29 -6.40
CA MET A 33 -16.48 4.16 -6.01
C MET A 33 -16.27 3.00 -6.99
N PRO A 34 -16.13 1.76 -6.47
CA PRO A 34 -16.16 0.58 -7.31
C PRO A 34 -17.49 0.43 -8.03
N PRO A 35 -17.53 -0.08 -9.27
CA PRO A 35 -18.77 -0.35 -9.96
C PRO A 35 -19.65 -1.34 -9.19
N SER A 36 -20.97 -1.18 -9.30
CA SER A 36 -21.95 -2.13 -8.77
C SER A 36 -22.36 -3.21 -9.78
N LEU A 37 -21.95 -3.08 -11.04
CA LEU A 37 -22.19 -4.04 -12.09
C LEU A 37 -21.26 -5.26 -11.96
N PRO A 38 -21.62 -6.42 -12.52
CA PRO A 38 -20.71 -7.56 -12.62
C PRO A 38 -19.43 -7.19 -13.38
N PRO A 39 -18.25 -7.67 -12.95
CA PRO A 39 -17.01 -7.44 -13.66
C PRO A 39 -17.00 -8.14 -15.01
N SER A 40 -16.36 -7.54 -16.00
CA SER A 40 -16.12 -8.15 -17.32
C SER A 40 -15.09 -9.27 -17.27
N HIS A 41 -14.16 -9.20 -16.31
CA HIS A 41 -13.15 -10.22 -16.07
C HIS A 41 -12.68 -10.20 -14.62
N VAL A 42 -12.30 -11.37 -14.09
CA VAL A 42 -11.83 -11.51 -12.70
C VAL A 42 -10.56 -12.36 -12.67
N VAL A 43 -9.56 -11.88 -11.95
CA VAL A 43 -8.32 -12.62 -11.67
C VAL A 43 -8.30 -12.99 -10.19
N ASN A 44 -8.23 -14.27 -9.88
CA ASN A 44 -8.13 -14.76 -8.51
C ASN A 44 -6.65 -14.79 -8.07
N LEU A 45 -6.25 -13.85 -7.22
CA LEU A 45 -4.89 -13.77 -6.70
C LEU A 45 -4.56 -14.86 -5.66
N MET A 46 -5.55 -15.63 -5.21
CA MET A 46 -5.36 -16.78 -4.32
C MET A 46 -5.08 -18.07 -5.06
N THR A 47 -4.72 -17.98 -6.34
CA THR A 47 -4.17 -19.08 -7.11
C THR A 47 -2.80 -18.69 -7.65
N ASN A 48 -1.94 -19.67 -7.90
CA ASN A 48 -0.63 -19.40 -8.47
C ASN A 48 -0.75 -18.83 -9.88
N GLU A 49 -1.71 -19.33 -10.67
CA GLU A 49 -1.98 -18.90 -12.03
C GLU A 49 -2.47 -17.43 -12.05
N GLY A 50 -3.40 -17.08 -11.17
CA GLY A 50 -3.93 -15.71 -11.09
C GLY A 50 -2.89 -14.73 -10.58
N SER A 51 -2.11 -15.10 -9.56
CA SER A 51 -0.98 -14.29 -9.10
C SER A 51 0.06 -14.10 -10.21
N ALA A 52 0.44 -15.15 -10.91
CA ALA A 52 1.37 -15.10 -12.02
C ALA A 52 0.85 -14.26 -13.19
N ALA A 53 -0.46 -14.32 -13.49
CA ALA A 53 -1.09 -13.55 -14.56
C ALA A 53 -0.92 -12.03 -14.38
N LEU A 54 -0.85 -11.55 -13.13
CA LEU A 54 -0.58 -10.13 -12.81
C LEU A 54 0.84 -9.90 -12.28
N GLY A 55 1.75 -10.87 -12.40
CA GLY A 55 3.12 -10.77 -11.87
C GLY A 55 3.19 -10.57 -10.37
N ALA A 56 2.15 -10.92 -9.63
CA ALA A 56 2.05 -10.74 -8.20
C ALA A 56 2.99 -11.70 -7.46
N GLN A 57 4.04 -11.16 -6.87
CA GLN A 57 4.91 -11.88 -5.94
C GLN A 57 4.56 -11.46 -4.53
N TRP A 58 3.81 -12.31 -3.84
CA TRP A 58 3.36 -12.02 -2.48
C TRP A 58 4.48 -12.24 -1.47
N LYS A 59 4.52 -11.33 -0.50
CA LYS A 59 5.40 -11.40 0.67
C LYS A 59 4.61 -11.04 1.92
N PHE A 60 5.04 -11.56 3.07
CA PHE A 60 4.45 -11.20 4.35
C PHE A 60 5.50 -10.97 5.43
N MET A 61 5.10 -10.25 6.46
CA MET A 61 5.89 -9.99 7.67
C MET A 61 4.95 -9.81 8.86
N ASP A 62 5.27 -10.50 9.96
CA ASP A 62 4.60 -10.24 11.24
C ASP A 62 4.94 -8.84 11.75
N VAL A 63 3.96 -8.22 12.40
CA VAL A 63 4.06 -6.87 12.93
C VAL A 63 4.15 -6.90 14.44
N ARG A 64 5.02 -6.09 15.00
CA ARG A 64 5.12 -5.86 16.44
C ARG A 64 4.48 -4.53 16.81
N ILE A 65 3.85 -4.49 17.97
CA ILE A 65 3.45 -3.25 18.63
C ILE A 65 4.60 -2.84 19.55
N VAL A 66 5.12 -1.64 19.36
CA VAL A 66 6.23 -1.11 20.15
C VAL A 66 5.83 0.17 20.86
N GLU A 67 6.32 0.32 22.10
CA GLU A 67 6.12 1.54 22.86
C GLU A 67 6.96 2.67 22.26
N VAL A 68 6.36 3.85 22.14
CA VAL A 68 7.06 5.07 21.70
C VAL A 68 7.18 6.04 22.85
N PRO A 69 8.34 6.72 23.00
CA PRO A 69 8.53 7.73 24.03
C PRO A 69 7.47 8.83 23.94
N ALA A 70 6.87 9.18 25.07
CA ALA A 70 5.85 10.22 25.17
C ALA A 70 6.33 11.64 24.77
N SER A 71 7.64 11.82 24.53
CA SER A 71 8.26 13.06 24.10
C SER A 71 7.70 13.66 22.80
N ALA A 72 7.07 12.81 21.95
CA ALA A 72 6.43 13.29 20.72
C ALA A 72 5.06 13.97 20.96
N ASN A 73 4.42 13.72 22.12
CA ASN A 73 3.09 14.25 22.46
C ASN A 73 3.07 14.70 23.93
N LYS A 74 3.86 15.72 24.25
CA LYS A 74 4.18 16.13 25.63
C LYS A 74 3.00 16.33 26.58
N ASP A 75 1.80 16.59 26.06
CA ASP A 75 0.71 17.08 26.90
C ASP A 75 -0.53 16.17 26.94
N ARG A 76 -0.56 15.06 26.20
CA ARG A 76 -1.81 14.26 26.08
C ARG A 76 -1.69 12.80 26.48
N TYR A 77 -0.53 12.15 26.30
CA TYR A 77 -0.39 10.72 26.52
C TYR A 77 0.89 10.41 27.32
N LYS A 78 0.77 9.58 28.33
CA LYS A 78 1.93 9.07 29.08
C LYS A 78 2.70 8.03 28.28
N THR A 79 1.98 7.22 27.53
CA THR A 79 2.51 6.13 26.71
C THR A 79 1.76 6.08 25.40
N THR A 80 2.48 5.91 24.30
CA THR A 80 1.91 5.67 22.98
C THR A 80 2.55 4.45 22.36
N TYR A 81 1.91 3.90 21.33
CA TYR A 81 2.38 2.71 20.63
C TYR A 81 2.40 2.96 19.13
N GLN A 82 3.30 2.29 18.45
CA GLN A 82 3.34 2.22 17.00
C GLN A 82 3.54 0.78 16.54
N ILE A 83 3.30 0.53 15.27
CA ILE A 83 3.57 -0.75 14.63
C ILE A 83 4.94 -0.76 13.98
N GLU A 84 5.62 -1.89 14.01
CA GLU A 84 6.88 -2.14 13.30
C GLU A 84 6.84 -3.49 12.55
N PRO A 85 7.15 -3.50 11.25
CA PRO A 85 7.49 -2.36 10.39
C PRO A 85 6.26 -1.52 9.98
N ARG A 86 6.51 -0.25 9.57
CA ARG A 86 5.52 0.63 8.94
C ARG A 86 5.66 0.51 7.42
N ALA A 87 4.99 -0.49 6.85
CA ALA A 87 5.27 -0.95 5.48
C ALA A 87 4.24 -0.51 4.42
N MET A 88 3.51 0.60 4.69
CA MET A 88 2.53 1.14 3.76
C MET A 88 3.16 1.82 2.53
N ALA A 89 4.37 2.38 2.64
CA ALA A 89 5.00 3.14 1.56
C ALA A 89 5.26 2.27 0.31
N ALA A 90 5.11 2.86 -0.87
CA ALA A 90 5.29 2.15 -2.12
C ALA A 90 6.74 1.67 -2.31
N ASP A 91 7.70 2.48 -1.87
CA ASP A 91 9.14 2.24 -1.94
C ASP A 91 9.72 1.51 -0.71
N PHE A 92 8.87 1.00 0.18
CA PHE A 92 9.33 0.24 1.35
C PHE A 92 10.11 -1.00 0.90
N ASP A 93 11.30 -1.20 1.48
CA ASP A 93 12.14 -2.37 1.20
C ASP A 93 11.61 -3.62 1.91
N ASP A 94 10.94 -4.46 1.15
CA ASP A 94 10.45 -5.76 1.59
C ASP A 94 11.32 -6.95 1.10
N SER A 95 12.56 -6.68 0.69
CA SER A 95 13.46 -7.70 0.13
C SER A 95 13.75 -8.85 1.09
N LYS A 96 13.71 -8.60 2.39
CA LYS A 96 13.95 -9.58 3.46
C LYS A 96 12.71 -10.30 3.96
N TRP A 97 11.54 -9.99 3.38
CA TRP A 97 10.29 -10.60 3.81
C TRP A 97 10.12 -12.01 3.25
N THR A 98 9.36 -12.82 3.94
CA THR A 98 9.04 -14.17 3.49
C THR A 98 8.17 -14.12 2.25
N ALA A 99 8.65 -14.70 1.15
CA ALA A 99 7.86 -14.87 -0.05
C ALA A 99 6.85 -16.00 0.13
N ILE A 100 5.65 -15.84 -0.42
CA ILE A 100 4.58 -16.84 -0.41
C ILE A 100 3.93 -16.92 -1.79
N GLU A 101 3.38 -18.07 -2.11
CA GLU A 101 2.59 -18.25 -3.32
C GLU A 101 1.16 -17.75 -3.13
N GLY A 102 0.45 -17.45 -4.24
CA GLY A 102 -0.94 -16.99 -4.19
C GLY A 102 -1.86 -17.96 -3.44
N LYS A 103 -1.68 -19.28 -3.64
CA LYS A 103 -2.46 -20.32 -2.93
C LYS A 103 -2.26 -20.28 -1.42
N ASP A 104 -1.12 -19.80 -0.93
CA ASP A 104 -0.75 -19.78 0.49
C ASP A 104 -1.29 -18.54 1.22
N LEU A 105 -1.94 -17.60 0.50
CA LEU A 105 -2.65 -16.48 1.14
C LEU A 105 -3.76 -16.95 2.07
N ARG A 106 -4.33 -18.12 1.83
CA ARG A 106 -5.35 -18.75 2.69
C ARG A 106 -4.80 -19.35 3.97
N ASP A 107 -3.49 -19.53 4.07
CA ASP A 107 -2.88 -20.12 5.25
C ASP A 107 -3.00 -19.19 6.43
N ARG A 108 -3.37 -19.77 7.57
CA ARG A 108 -3.49 -19.05 8.83
C ARG A 108 -2.13 -18.66 9.35
N ARG A 109 -1.93 -17.35 9.59
CA ARG A 109 -0.69 -16.77 10.13
C ARG A 109 -0.95 -16.07 11.46
N GLY A 110 0.07 -16.06 12.31
CA GLY A 110 -0.08 -15.69 13.70
C GLY A 110 -0.57 -16.90 14.53
N GLY A 111 -0.38 -16.88 15.78
CA GLY A 111 -0.72 -18.01 16.65
C GLY A 111 -0.92 -17.59 18.10
N GLY A 112 -0.99 -16.28 18.34
CA GLY A 112 -1.23 -15.71 19.65
C GLY A 112 -2.67 -15.25 19.85
N HIS A 113 -2.87 -14.45 20.89
CA HIS A 113 -4.17 -13.83 21.16
C HIS A 113 -4.47 -12.66 20.25
N VAL A 114 -3.42 -12.03 19.70
CA VAL A 114 -3.50 -10.90 18.76
C VAL A 114 -2.48 -11.14 17.67
N ALA A 115 -2.90 -10.98 16.43
CA ALA A 115 -2.01 -11.07 15.29
C ALA A 115 -2.15 -9.83 14.40
N PHE A 116 -1.02 -9.33 13.93
CA PHE A 116 -0.92 -8.25 12.97
C PHE A 116 0.08 -8.67 11.90
N VAL A 117 -0.31 -8.61 10.63
CA VAL A 117 0.54 -9.08 9.52
C VAL A 117 0.45 -8.10 8.38
N TRP A 118 1.59 -7.72 7.83
CA TRP A 118 1.66 -7.08 6.53
C TRP A 118 1.74 -8.13 5.43
N TYR A 119 0.98 -7.91 4.36
CA TYR A 119 1.13 -8.57 3.06
C TYR A 119 1.45 -7.54 2.01
N ARG A 120 2.40 -7.82 1.13
CA ARG A 120 2.77 -6.93 0.03
C ARG A 120 2.88 -7.70 -1.28
N ALA A 121 2.48 -7.04 -2.37
CA ALA A 121 2.69 -7.53 -3.73
C ALA A 121 2.78 -6.37 -4.72
N LEU A 122 3.63 -6.50 -5.73
CA LEU A 122 3.63 -5.63 -6.88
C LEU A 122 2.83 -6.29 -8.00
N LEU A 123 1.70 -5.69 -8.37
CA LEU A 123 0.92 -6.10 -9.54
C LEU A 123 1.47 -5.39 -10.78
N THR A 124 1.61 -6.12 -11.87
CA THR A 124 1.96 -5.57 -13.19
C THR A 124 0.92 -6.02 -14.20
N MET A 125 0.26 -5.07 -14.84
CA MET A 125 -0.81 -5.36 -15.79
C MET A 125 -0.22 -5.86 -17.11
N PRO A 126 -0.54 -7.09 -17.54
CA PRO A 126 -0.05 -7.64 -18.81
C PRO A 126 -0.85 -7.06 -19.98
N VAL A 127 -0.39 -7.33 -21.20
CA VAL A 127 -1.14 -6.97 -22.41
C VAL A 127 -2.47 -7.72 -22.47
N LYS A 128 -2.49 -8.99 -22.02
CA LYS A 128 -3.66 -9.85 -22.10
C LYS A 128 -3.74 -10.77 -20.88
N ILE A 129 -4.94 -10.99 -20.37
CA ILE A 129 -5.25 -11.94 -19.31
C ILE A 129 -6.31 -12.91 -19.85
N ALA A 130 -5.92 -14.13 -20.19
CA ALA A 130 -6.76 -15.05 -20.97
C ALA A 130 -7.32 -14.33 -22.22
N ASP A 131 -8.63 -14.15 -22.31
CA ASP A 131 -9.28 -13.46 -23.43
C ASP A 131 -9.47 -11.96 -23.21
N PHE A 132 -9.11 -11.44 -22.02
CA PHE A 132 -9.27 -10.05 -21.67
C PHE A 132 -8.06 -9.22 -22.11
N ASP A 133 -8.24 -8.31 -23.07
CA ASP A 133 -7.20 -7.51 -23.72
C ASP A 133 -7.06 -6.14 -23.02
N LEU A 134 -5.93 -5.88 -22.34
CA LEU A 134 -5.62 -4.64 -21.66
C LEU A 134 -4.91 -3.60 -22.56
N THR A 135 -4.83 -3.81 -23.86
CA THR A 135 -4.53 -2.70 -24.81
C THR A 135 -5.68 -1.70 -24.84
N LYS A 136 -6.89 -2.13 -24.49
CA LYS A 136 -8.06 -1.27 -24.26
C LYS A 136 -8.19 -1.01 -22.74
N PRO A 137 -8.23 0.25 -22.32
CA PRO A 137 -8.35 0.57 -20.91
C PRO A 137 -9.58 -0.06 -20.23
N ALA A 138 -9.43 -0.41 -18.96
CA ALA A 138 -10.51 -0.92 -18.13
C ALA A 138 -10.39 -0.34 -16.72
N GLN A 139 -11.50 -0.18 -16.02
CA GLN A 139 -11.44 0.07 -14.60
C GLN A 139 -11.02 -1.21 -13.88
N ALA A 140 -10.03 -1.12 -12.99
CA ALA A 140 -9.59 -2.25 -12.17
C ALA A 140 -9.88 -2.00 -10.69
N VAL A 141 -10.39 -3.02 -10.00
CA VAL A 141 -10.74 -2.99 -8.58
C VAL A 141 -10.07 -4.17 -7.90
N LEU A 142 -9.30 -3.90 -6.85
CA LEU A 142 -8.82 -4.92 -5.92
C LEU A 142 -9.93 -5.20 -4.92
N ASN A 143 -10.36 -6.45 -4.84
CA ASN A 143 -11.37 -6.93 -3.92
C ASN A 143 -10.74 -7.97 -3.00
N VAL A 144 -10.57 -7.63 -1.73
CA VAL A 144 -9.94 -8.51 -0.73
C VAL A 144 -10.81 -8.62 0.51
N LEU A 145 -10.82 -9.81 1.09
CA LEU A 145 -11.40 -10.09 2.39
C LEU A 145 -10.37 -10.84 3.22
N VAL A 146 -9.96 -10.20 4.31
CA VAL A 146 -9.07 -10.76 5.32
C VAL A 146 -9.88 -11.04 6.57
N ASP A 147 -9.58 -12.11 7.23
CA ASP A 147 -10.21 -12.51 8.49
C ASP A 147 -9.38 -11.90 9.64
N ASP A 148 -9.83 -10.89 10.42
CA ASP A 148 -11.18 -10.25 10.39
C ASP A 148 -11.22 -8.95 9.59
N TYR A 149 -10.14 -8.13 9.65
CA TYR A 149 -10.06 -6.75 9.15
C TYR A 149 -8.81 -6.55 8.30
N ALA A 150 -8.90 -5.63 7.36
CA ALA A 150 -7.76 -5.22 6.56
C ALA A 150 -7.75 -3.71 6.29
N GLU A 151 -6.55 -3.12 6.38
CA GLU A 151 -6.25 -1.85 5.74
C GLU A 151 -5.58 -2.14 4.39
N VAL A 152 -6.08 -1.54 3.33
CA VAL A 152 -5.55 -1.72 1.97
C VAL A 152 -4.90 -0.44 1.49
N TRP A 153 -3.62 -0.53 1.15
CA TRP A 153 -2.82 0.56 0.64
C TRP A 153 -2.42 0.29 -0.81
N VAL A 154 -2.60 1.27 -1.67
CA VAL A 154 -2.22 1.21 -3.09
C VAL A 154 -1.23 2.33 -3.37
N ASN A 155 -0.04 1.99 -3.86
CA ASN A 155 1.03 2.93 -4.15
C ASN A 155 1.34 3.87 -2.96
N GLY A 156 1.35 3.32 -1.74
CA GLY A 156 1.63 4.07 -0.52
C GLY A 156 0.49 4.94 -0.01
N GLN A 157 -0.68 4.88 -0.62
CA GLN A 157 -1.86 5.64 -0.22
C GLN A 157 -3.00 4.70 0.17
N MET A 158 -3.69 5.04 1.26
CA MET A 158 -4.95 4.39 1.60
C MET A 158 -6.06 5.10 0.82
N PRO A 159 -6.76 4.41 -0.08
CA PRO A 159 -7.83 5.02 -0.87
C PRO A 159 -8.94 5.57 0.02
N ARG A 160 -9.42 6.76 -0.30
CA ARG A 160 -10.52 7.39 0.43
C ARG A 160 -11.85 6.79 0.02
N ARG A 161 -12.73 6.65 0.98
CA ARG A 161 -14.12 6.31 0.74
C ARG A 161 -14.92 7.57 0.48
N SER A 162 -15.81 7.55 -0.53
CA SER A 162 -16.68 8.68 -0.83
C SER A 162 -17.52 9.09 0.40
N GLY A 163 -17.58 10.38 0.67
CA GLY A 163 -18.32 10.93 1.82
C GLY A 163 -17.60 10.89 3.17
N TYR A 164 -16.37 10.37 3.23
CA TYR A 164 -15.58 10.36 4.46
C TYR A 164 -14.39 11.33 4.36
N PRO A 165 -14.13 12.12 5.42
CA PRO A 165 -13.07 13.13 5.41
C PRO A 165 -11.65 12.53 5.47
N SER A 166 -11.51 11.32 5.97
CA SER A 166 -10.25 10.59 6.09
C SER A 166 -10.21 9.38 5.15
N PRO A 167 -9.04 8.81 4.87
CA PRO A 167 -8.94 7.53 4.17
C PRO A 167 -9.88 6.50 4.80
N ALA A 168 -10.58 5.74 3.98
CA ALA A 168 -11.32 4.58 4.48
C ALA A 168 -10.30 3.59 5.01
N THR A 169 -10.47 3.20 6.26
CA THR A 169 -9.51 2.35 6.93
C THR A 169 -9.99 0.91 6.90
N ILE A 170 -10.69 0.52 7.91
CA ILE A 170 -11.11 -0.87 8.13
C ILE A 170 -12.59 -0.98 7.80
N GLN A 171 -12.94 -1.92 6.95
CA GLN A 171 -14.32 -2.31 6.76
C GLN A 171 -14.82 -3.06 8.01
N GLY A 172 -16.11 -3.31 8.10
CA GLY A 172 -16.67 -4.11 9.18
C GLY A 172 -16.06 -5.52 9.22
N LEU A 173 -16.28 -6.23 10.32
CA LEU A 173 -15.84 -7.61 10.53
C LEU A 173 -16.18 -8.49 9.33
N ASN A 174 -15.17 -9.13 8.75
CA ASN A 174 -15.31 -10.03 7.59
C ASN A 174 -16.05 -9.39 6.39
N MET A 175 -15.87 -8.09 6.20
CA MET A 175 -16.40 -7.38 5.05
C MET A 175 -15.33 -7.19 3.97
N PRO A 176 -15.68 -7.35 2.69
CA PRO A 176 -14.72 -7.16 1.61
C PRO A 176 -14.29 -5.70 1.50
N ASN A 177 -13.00 -5.50 1.29
CA ASN A 177 -12.43 -4.22 0.89
C ASN A 177 -12.36 -4.17 -0.64
N ARG A 178 -13.16 -3.32 -1.26
CA ARG A 178 -13.14 -3.09 -2.70
C ARG A 178 -12.49 -1.73 -2.99
N VAL A 179 -11.30 -1.77 -3.54
CA VAL A 179 -10.43 -0.60 -3.74
C VAL A 179 -10.16 -0.43 -5.23
N VAL A 180 -10.50 0.71 -5.78
CA VAL A 180 -10.21 1.03 -7.19
C VAL A 180 -8.71 1.25 -7.36
N LEU A 181 -8.06 0.42 -8.18
CA LEU A 181 -6.67 0.57 -8.58
C LEU A 181 -6.52 1.70 -9.61
N GLY A 182 -7.43 1.78 -10.56
CA GLY A 182 -7.46 2.81 -11.59
C GLY A 182 -8.72 2.72 -12.44
N ARG A 183 -9.11 3.85 -13.06
CA ARG A 183 -10.29 3.92 -13.95
C ARG A 183 -9.96 3.49 -15.39
N GLU A 184 -8.72 3.70 -15.81
CA GLU A 184 -8.25 3.46 -17.16
C GLU A 184 -6.94 2.65 -17.13
N VAL A 185 -7.00 1.51 -16.44
CA VAL A 185 -5.85 0.62 -16.31
C VAL A 185 -5.57 -0.07 -17.65
N LYS A 186 -4.31 -0.10 -18.02
CA LYS A 186 -3.81 -0.66 -19.27
C LYS A 186 -2.54 -1.49 -19.07
N ALA A 187 -2.13 -2.18 -20.10
CA ALA A 187 -0.90 -2.94 -20.12
C ALA A 187 0.31 -2.09 -19.69
N GLY A 188 1.15 -2.65 -18.82
CA GLY A 188 2.34 -2.00 -18.28
C GLY A 188 2.12 -1.22 -16.99
N ASP A 189 0.88 -0.91 -16.60
CA ASP A 189 0.60 -0.24 -15.34
C ASP A 189 1.00 -1.12 -14.15
N LYS A 190 1.51 -0.47 -13.09
CA LYS A 190 2.00 -1.14 -11.90
C LYS A 190 1.31 -0.59 -10.65
N PHE A 191 0.97 -1.49 -9.74
CA PHE A 191 0.35 -1.15 -8.47
C PHE A 191 1.06 -1.87 -7.34
N GLN A 192 1.69 -1.11 -6.45
CA GLN A 192 2.22 -1.66 -5.21
C GLN A 192 1.07 -1.78 -4.22
N ILE A 193 0.75 -3.00 -3.86
CA ILE A 193 -0.26 -3.30 -2.86
C ILE A 193 0.41 -3.59 -1.52
N ALA A 194 -0.11 -2.98 -0.45
CA ALA A 194 0.22 -3.34 0.91
C ALA A 194 -1.08 -3.52 1.70
N ILE A 195 -1.21 -4.65 2.39
CA ILE A 195 -2.40 -5.00 3.16
C ILE A 195 -1.98 -5.26 4.59
N PHE A 196 -2.52 -4.49 5.53
CA PHE A 196 -2.33 -4.68 6.94
C PHE A 196 -3.51 -5.46 7.50
N GLY A 197 -3.27 -6.72 7.84
CA GLY A 197 -4.28 -7.60 8.41
C GLY A 197 -4.30 -7.54 9.93
N ILE A 198 -5.50 -7.52 10.49
CA ILE A 198 -5.77 -7.49 11.93
C ILE A 198 -6.83 -8.55 12.22
N ASN A 199 -6.61 -9.34 13.26
CA ASN A 199 -7.63 -10.26 13.76
C ASN A 199 -7.98 -9.95 15.21
N GLY A 200 -9.27 -10.00 15.55
CA GLY A 200 -9.87 -9.73 16.85
C GLY A 200 -10.95 -10.76 17.22
N PRO A 201 -11.58 -10.63 18.38
CA PRO A 201 -11.50 -9.56 19.36
C PRO A 201 -10.20 -9.59 20.17
N ILE A 202 -9.65 -8.40 20.44
CA ILE A 202 -8.33 -8.28 21.06
C ILE A 202 -8.33 -8.63 22.55
N SER A 203 -9.41 -8.28 23.26
CA SER A 203 -9.44 -8.40 24.74
C SER A 203 -9.74 -9.80 25.25
N VAL A 204 -10.42 -10.64 24.48
CA VAL A 204 -10.89 -11.97 24.89
C VAL A 204 -10.63 -13.04 23.82
N ALA A 205 -9.62 -12.82 23.05
CA ALA A 205 -9.39 -13.61 21.86
C ALA A 205 -9.04 -15.08 22.17
N PRO A 206 -9.69 -16.03 21.50
CA PRO A 206 -9.10 -17.33 21.26
C PRO A 206 -7.84 -17.14 20.41
N PRO A 207 -7.05 -18.19 20.11
CA PRO A 207 -5.95 -18.05 19.17
C PRO A 207 -6.44 -17.44 17.86
N ASN A 208 -6.10 -16.18 17.61
CA ASN A 208 -6.46 -15.48 16.41
C ASN A 208 -5.36 -15.65 15.35
N SER A 209 -5.79 -15.91 14.16
CA SER A 209 -4.89 -16.03 13.01
C SER A 209 -5.44 -15.22 11.86
N ILE A 210 -4.54 -14.69 11.03
CA ILE A 210 -4.88 -13.89 9.86
C ILE A 210 -4.76 -14.76 8.62
N SER A 211 -5.78 -14.71 7.76
CA SER A 211 -5.79 -15.36 6.46
C SER A 211 -6.68 -14.61 5.49
N PHE A 212 -6.43 -14.79 4.20
CA PHE A 212 -7.34 -14.30 3.17
C PHE A 212 -8.49 -15.27 2.97
N ARG A 213 -9.70 -14.76 2.94
CA ARG A 213 -10.89 -15.49 2.48
C ARG A 213 -11.09 -15.32 0.99
N HIS A 214 -10.78 -14.16 0.43
CA HIS A 214 -10.58 -13.94 -1.00
C HIS A 214 -9.62 -12.78 -1.28
N ALA A 215 -9.00 -12.82 -2.46
CA ALA A 215 -8.22 -11.74 -3.06
C ALA A 215 -8.37 -11.81 -4.58
N MET A 216 -8.95 -10.80 -5.19
CA MET A 216 -9.27 -10.77 -6.61
C MET A 216 -8.97 -9.40 -7.21
N VAL A 217 -8.62 -9.36 -8.48
CA VAL A 217 -8.68 -8.13 -9.29
C VAL A 217 -9.84 -8.27 -10.27
N GLU A 218 -10.78 -7.35 -10.15
CA GLU A 218 -11.98 -7.25 -10.98
C GLU A 218 -11.77 -6.17 -12.04
N PHE A 219 -12.05 -6.48 -13.30
CA PHE A 219 -11.95 -5.54 -14.43
C PHE A 219 -13.33 -5.24 -14.98
N TYR A 220 -13.58 -3.96 -15.32
CA TYR A 220 -14.87 -3.44 -15.78
C TYR A 220 -14.68 -2.63 -17.07
N ARG A 221 -15.59 -2.88 -18.02
CA ARG A 221 -15.73 -2.13 -19.29
C ARG A 221 -17.19 -1.88 -19.59
#